data_731bdf7d448d9a992e5d8bff8c5742af
#
_entry.id   731bdf7d448d9a992e5d8bff8c5742af
#
_cell.length_a   1.000
_cell.length_b   1.000
_cell.length_c   1.000
_cell.angle_alpha   90.00
_cell.angle_beta   90.00
_cell.angle_gamma   90.00
#
_symmetry.space_group_name_H-M   'P 1'
#
loop_
_entity.id
_entity.type
_entity.pdbx_description
1 polymer ?
#
loop_
_entity_poly.entity_id
_entity_poly.type
_entity_poly.pdbx_seq_one_letter_code
_entity_poly.pdbx_strand_id
1 'polypeptide(L)'
;MTARRVCAKNGCVRLLALALFNAALLLAGCGQSPQSLATRYLADLQEFNYPACYATLTDEDRAARPLKQFITEIPLAPDVDPIWFRAILFSTRYEVGQPQVNGERAVVPVKVTMPDLTLWERTIDAKAGPQDSLNAAADKSLESDSYPKLRFEDALVMVKQQHQWRVVADFARRDLIRDGDREAVGIYHKLDYTRAAAAYQALIVHLDQQEFEFSGSRGLKFFFKRRLKAIDDIQAELPATRAYIPKLVLSDVAVKMSEARVPAIFGRITNAGARGIDEVRLTVTYYAGRGAQQKLLYQESHSVIVTPIEFTGFIRPVLPFVPGESRDFGFELLAPAQIQQQAEPSLTVGSMVFTQSKAPLPTLAIENLAPAPQTSAAPSPTPLRASPATPGSH
;
A
#
# COMPACT_ATOMS: atom_id res chain seq x y z
N MET A 1 69.27 46.36 -37.58
CA MET A 1 68.27 46.57 -36.52
C MET A 1 67.08 45.68 -36.73
N THR A 2 67.17 44.34 -36.48
CA THR A 2 66.01 43.43 -36.63
C THR A 2 66.27 42.14 -35.87
N ALA A 3 66.27 42.20 -34.53
CA ALA A 3 66.43 40.99 -33.70
C ALA A 3 65.80 41.08 -32.31
N ARG A 4 64.65 41.84 -32.11
CA ARG A 4 64.05 42.00 -30.80
C ARG A 4 62.54 41.77 -30.71
N ARG A 5 61.89 41.15 -31.71
CA ARG A 5 60.37 40.97 -31.66
C ARG A 5 59.90 39.52 -31.65
N VAL A 6 60.80 38.49 -31.58
CA VAL A 6 60.31 37.09 -31.64
C VAL A 6 60.15 36.44 -30.26
N CYS A 7 60.76 37.00 -29.18
CA CYS A 7 60.73 36.34 -27.85
C CYS A 7 59.44 36.57 -27.02
N ALA A 8 58.61 37.56 -27.37
CA ALA A 8 57.40 37.89 -26.60
C ALA A 8 56.15 37.01 -26.91
N LYS A 9 56.09 36.40 -28.11
CA LYS A 9 54.92 35.60 -28.51
C LYS A 9 54.89 34.21 -27.90
N ASN A 10 56.02 33.59 -27.58
CA ASN A 10 56.07 32.24 -27.05
C ASN A 10 55.81 32.18 -25.52
N GLY A 11 56.01 33.28 -24.80
CA GLY A 11 55.69 33.37 -23.37
C GLY A 11 54.18 33.46 -23.08
N CYS A 12 53.43 34.20 -23.90
CA CYS A 12 52.00 34.34 -23.76
C CYS A 12 51.26 33.05 -24.07
N VAL A 13 51.66 32.27 -25.06
CA VAL A 13 51.06 30.98 -25.43
C VAL A 13 51.25 29.94 -24.32
N ARG A 14 52.46 29.92 -23.71
CA ARG A 14 52.74 29.01 -22.59
C ARG A 14 51.94 29.35 -21.33
N LEU A 15 51.76 30.62 -21.01
CA LEU A 15 50.92 31.06 -19.88
C LEU A 15 49.46 30.77 -20.13
N LEU A 16 48.95 30.95 -21.33
CA LEU A 16 47.58 30.61 -21.69
C LEU A 16 47.33 29.09 -21.66
N ALA A 17 48.29 28.30 -22.13
CA ALA A 17 48.21 26.82 -22.05
C ALA A 17 48.25 26.31 -20.60
N LEU A 18 49.05 26.93 -19.73
CA LEU A 18 49.07 26.59 -18.30
C LEU A 18 47.82 27.02 -17.58
N ALA A 19 47.24 28.16 -17.90
CA ALA A 19 45.96 28.61 -17.37
C ALA A 19 44.79 27.74 -17.82
N LEU A 20 44.76 27.33 -19.09
CA LEU A 20 43.76 26.37 -19.62
C LEU A 20 43.92 24.97 -19.01
N PHE A 21 45.13 24.51 -18.79
CA PHE A 21 45.41 23.22 -18.18
C PHE A 21 45.03 23.23 -16.69
N ASN A 22 45.29 24.31 -15.96
CA ASN A 22 44.81 24.46 -14.57
C ASN A 22 43.26 24.65 -14.49
N ALA A 23 42.64 25.35 -15.43
CA ALA A 23 41.19 25.45 -15.54
C ALA A 23 40.56 24.08 -15.88
N ALA A 24 41.18 23.29 -16.74
CA ALA A 24 40.76 21.93 -17.06
C ALA A 24 40.93 20.97 -15.85
N LEU A 25 41.99 21.12 -15.09
CA LEU A 25 42.20 20.38 -13.82
C LEU A 25 41.21 20.77 -12.74
N LEU A 26 40.85 22.05 -12.66
CA LEU A 26 39.79 22.53 -11.75
C LEU A 26 38.40 22.04 -12.17
N LEU A 27 38.13 21.88 -13.46
CA LEU A 27 36.88 21.33 -14.01
C LEU A 27 36.88 19.79 -13.90
N ALA A 28 37.98 19.11 -14.02
CA ALA A 28 38.11 17.65 -13.82
C ALA A 28 38.00 17.24 -12.33
N GLY A 29 38.22 18.18 -11.40
CA GLY A 29 38.05 18.00 -9.95
C GLY A 29 36.61 18.17 -9.46
N CYS A 30 35.65 18.53 -10.29
CA CYS A 30 34.25 18.59 -9.93
C CYS A 30 33.68 17.17 -9.83
N GLY A 31 34.01 16.45 -8.76
CA GLY A 31 33.26 15.26 -8.35
C GLY A 31 31.77 15.59 -8.30
N GLN A 32 30.94 14.70 -8.77
CA GLN A 32 29.48 14.86 -8.74
C GLN A 32 29.03 15.27 -7.34
N SER A 33 28.30 16.39 -7.21
CA SER A 33 27.78 16.83 -5.91
C SER A 33 26.67 15.89 -5.42
N PRO A 34 26.42 15.80 -4.10
CA PRO A 34 25.30 15.02 -3.57
C PRO A 34 23.96 15.41 -4.20
N GLN A 35 23.73 16.70 -4.41
CA GLN A 35 22.49 17.20 -5.03
C GLN A 35 22.36 16.72 -6.49
N SER A 36 23.43 16.82 -7.26
CA SER A 36 23.45 16.37 -8.66
C SER A 36 23.25 14.85 -8.76
N LEU A 37 23.85 14.07 -7.85
CA LEU A 37 23.62 12.63 -7.77
C LEU A 37 22.17 12.31 -7.41
N ALA A 38 21.59 13.00 -6.43
CA ALA A 38 20.19 12.83 -6.02
C ALA A 38 19.24 13.09 -7.19
N THR A 39 19.43 14.19 -7.90
CA THR A 39 18.61 14.56 -9.06
C THR A 39 18.68 13.48 -10.13
N ARG A 40 19.90 13.00 -10.45
CA ARG A 40 20.07 11.94 -11.45
C ARG A 40 19.47 10.63 -11.00
N TYR A 41 19.69 10.20 -9.76
CA TYR A 41 19.13 8.96 -9.21
C TYR A 41 17.61 8.92 -9.29
N LEU A 42 16.95 10.03 -8.93
CA LEU A 42 15.50 10.13 -8.98
C LEU A 42 14.97 10.19 -10.42
N ALA A 43 15.68 10.84 -11.34
CA ALA A 43 15.34 10.82 -12.76
C ALA A 43 15.47 9.40 -13.35
N ASP A 44 16.60 8.72 -13.10
CA ASP A 44 16.83 7.34 -13.51
C ASP A 44 15.73 6.40 -12.94
N LEU A 45 15.29 6.64 -11.70
CA LEU A 45 14.20 5.87 -11.08
C LEU A 45 12.87 6.08 -11.81
N GLN A 46 12.54 7.33 -12.17
CA GLN A 46 11.31 7.66 -12.91
C GLN A 46 11.32 7.10 -14.34
N GLU A 47 12.49 7.03 -14.96
CA GLU A 47 12.69 6.46 -16.29
C GLU A 47 12.83 4.94 -16.29
N PHE A 48 12.70 4.28 -15.13
CA PHE A 48 12.91 2.83 -14.96
C PHE A 48 14.32 2.36 -15.33
N ASN A 49 15.29 3.28 -15.32
CA ASN A 49 16.69 2.99 -15.58
C ASN A 49 17.36 2.38 -14.32
N TYR A 50 16.83 1.25 -13.88
CA TYR A 50 17.30 0.56 -12.67
C TYR A 50 18.79 0.20 -12.68
N PRO A 51 19.40 -0.19 -13.81
CA PRO A 51 20.85 -0.40 -13.85
C PRO A 51 21.65 0.87 -13.49
N ALA A 52 21.21 2.05 -13.93
CA ALA A 52 21.85 3.31 -13.57
C ALA A 52 21.65 3.64 -12.09
N CYS A 53 20.45 3.46 -11.55
CA CYS A 53 20.19 3.57 -10.11
C CYS A 53 21.12 2.66 -9.30
N TYR A 54 21.20 1.38 -9.69
CA TYR A 54 22.04 0.38 -9.03
C TYR A 54 23.52 0.76 -9.02
N ALA A 55 24.03 1.29 -10.14
CA ALA A 55 25.41 1.73 -10.26
C ALA A 55 25.78 2.89 -9.30
N THR A 56 24.80 3.62 -8.79
CA THR A 56 25.02 4.71 -7.83
C THR A 56 24.98 4.26 -6.37
N LEU A 57 24.57 3.03 -6.08
CA LEU A 57 24.51 2.50 -4.72
C LEU A 57 25.88 2.28 -4.12
N THR A 58 25.92 2.17 -2.79
CA THR A 58 27.15 1.78 -2.07
C THR A 58 27.61 0.37 -2.46
N ASP A 59 28.88 0.07 -2.23
CA ASP A 59 29.42 -1.26 -2.49
C ASP A 59 28.76 -2.32 -1.61
N GLU A 60 28.45 -1.97 -0.37
CA GLU A 60 27.74 -2.81 0.60
C GLU A 60 26.34 -3.16 0.11
N ASP A 61 25.60 -2.16 -0.37
CA ASP A 61 24.26 -2.37 -0.91
C ASP A 61 24.27 -3.28 -2.14
N ARG A 62 25.23 -3.05 -3.05
CA ARG A 62 25.38 -3.89 -4.25
C ARG A 62 25.81 -5.33 -3.92
N ALA A 63 26.64 -5.50 -2.89
CA ALA A 63 27.03 -6.82 -2.41
C ALA A 63 25.87 -7.55 -1.72
N ALA A 64 25.06 -6.82 -0.94
CA ALA A 64 23.90 -7.37 -0.25
C ALA A 64 22.79 -7.77 -1.23
N ARG A 65 22.66 -7.09 -2.38
CA ARG A 65 21.57 -7.32 -3.33
C ARG A 65 22.06 -7.21 -4.77
N PRO A 66 22.22 -8.35 -5.46
CA PRO A 66 22.60 -8.37 -6.88
C PRO A 66 21.62 -7.62 -7.78
N LEU A 67 22.09 -7.04 -8.89
CA LEU A 67 21.29 -6.23 -9.82
C LEU A 67 19.97 -6.91 -10.23
N LYS A 68 19.99 -8.20 -10.53
CA LYS A 68 18.77 -8.93 -10.92
C LYS A 68 17.71 -8.89 -9.83
N GLN A 69 18.11 -9.10 -8.58
CA GLN A 69 17.19 -9.05 -7.43
C GLN A 69 16.74 -7.62 -7.18
N PHE A 70 17.64 -6.64 -7.26
CA PHE A 70 17.31 -5.23 -7.17
C PHE A 70 16.20 -4.83 -8.16
N ILE A 71 16.33 -5.21 -9.44
CA ILE A 71 15.34 -4.91 -10.49
C ILE A 71 13.98 -5.57 -10.18
N THR A 72 13.98 -6.78 -9.62
CA THR A 72 12.72 -7.49 -9.32
C THR A 72 12.03 -6.99 -8.06
N GLU A 73 12.77 -6.45 -7.09
CA GLU A 73 12.22 -6.05 -5.79
C GLU A 73 11.88 -4.56 -5.68
N ILE A 74 12.51 -3.70 -6.50
CA ILE A 74 12.23 -2.25 -6.48
C ILE A 74 10.79 -1.92 -6.84
N PRO A 75 10.17 -2.53 -7.85
CA PRO A 75 9.02 -1.90 -8.44
C PRO A 75 7.73 -2.04 -7.66
N LEU A 76 7.63 -2.93 -6.72
CA LEU A 76 6.27 -3.35 -6.45
C LEU A 76 6.01 -3.34 -4.96
N ALA A 77 5.24 -2.34 -4.53
CA ALA A 77 4.20 -2.68 -3.58
C ALA A 77 3.43 -3.85 -4.21
N PRO A 78 3.49 -5.06 -3.67
CA PRO A 78 2.88 -6.25 -4.30
C PRO A 78 1.37 -6.12 -4.51
N ASP A 79 0.76 -5.11 -3.92
CA ASP A 79 -0.68 -4.87 -3.88
C ASP A 79 -1.13 -3.77 -4.86
N VAL A 80 -0.23 -3.19 -5.66
CA VAL A 80 -0.57 -2.14 -6.62
C VAL A 80 -0.56 -2.72 -8.03
N ASP A 81 -1.69 -2.60 -8.72
CA ASP A 81 -1.80 -2.93 -10.13
C ASP A 81 -0.68 -2.26 -10.95
N PRO A 82 -0.03 -2.96 -11.88
CA PRO A 82 1.02 -2.41 -12.73
C PRO A 82 0.64 -1.12 -13.46
N ILE A 83 -0.62 -0.93 -13.83
CA ILE A 83 -1.11 0.27 -14.49
C ILE A 83 -1.10 1.44 -13.51
N TRP A 84 -1.64 1.25 -12.31
CA TRP A 84 -1.63 2.26 -11.24
C TRP A 84 -0.22 2.56 -10.75
N PHE A 85 0.64 1.55 -10.70
CA PHE A 85 2.05 1.71 -10.38
C PHE A 85 2.76 2.62 -11.38
N ARG A 86 2.54 2.42 -12.68
CA ARG A 86 3.05 3.32 -13.71
C ARG A 86 2.50 4.73 -13.56
N ALA A 87 1.19 4.86 -13.34
CA ALA A 87 0.55 6.16 -13.12
C ALA A 87 1.16 6.90 -11.91
N ILE A 88 1.43 6.20 -10.81
CA ILE A 88 2.11 6.75 -9.64
C ILE A 88 3.50 7.24 -10.01
N LEU A 89 4.31 6.41 -10.65
CA LEU A 89 5.69 6.76 -10.98
C LEU A 89 5.76 7.95 -11.94
N PHE A 90 4.98 7.94 -13.02
CA PHE A 90 4.96 9.06 -13.99
C PHE A 90 4.40 10.36 -13.42
N SER A 91 3.50 10.28 -12.43
CA SER A 91 2.90 11.45 -11.79
C SER A 91 3.62 11.87 -10.52
N THR A 92 4.58 11.09 -10.04
CA THR A 92 5.41 11.48 -8.89
C THR A 92 6.41 12.55 -9.31
N ARG A 93 6.46 13.62 -8.53
CA ARG A 93 7.40 14.72 -8.72
C ARG A 93 8.31 14.82 -7.52
N TYR A 94 9.59 15.07 -7.78
CA TYR A 94 10.63 15.21 -6.79
C TYR A 94 11.23 16.62 -6.87
N GLU A 95 11.28 17.31 -5.74
CA GLU A 95 12.02 18.56 -5.58
C GLU A 95 13.22 18.31 -4.69
N VAL A 96 14.40 18.31 -5.27
CA VAL A 96 15.66 18.03 -4.57
C VAL A 96 16.15 19.30 -3.88
N GLY A 97 16.26 19.23 -2.57
CA GLY A 97 16.74 20.36 -1.74
C GLY A 97 18.25 20.44 -1.64
N GLN A 98 18.72 21.36 -0.83
CA GLN A 98 20.16 21.54 -0.58
C GLN A 98 20.68 20.44 0.33
N PRO A 99 21.82 19.80 -0.02
CA PRO A 99 22.40 18.74 0.79
C PRO A 99 22.95 19.28 2.12
N GLN A 100 22.74 18.52 3.18
CA GLN A 100 23.40 18.69 4.46
C GLN A 100 24.60 17.74 4.49
N VAL A 101 25.81 18.29 4.32
CA VAL A 101 27.05 17.51 4.26
C VAL A 101 27.76 17.56 5.61
N ASN A 102 28.06 16.38 6.15
CA ASN A 102 28.87 16.22 7.35
C ASN A 102 29.99 15.20 7.07
N GLY A 103 31.19 15.70 6.77
CA GLY A 103 32.33 14.88 6.38
C GLY A 103 32.06 14.06 5.11
N GLU A 104 32.08 12.74 5.26
CA GLU A 104 31.82 11.79 4.17
C GLU A 104 30.37 11.34 4.05
N ARG A 105 29.48 11.94 4.84
CA ARG A 105 28.03 11.69 4.80
C ARG A 105 27.28 12.92 4.31
N ALA A 106 26.28 12.73 3.49
CA ALA A 106 25.35 13.76 3.06
C ALA A 106 23.90 13.26 3.18
N VAL A 107 23.01 14.16 3.59
CA VAL A 107 21.56 13.95 3.58
C VAL A 107 20.98 14.99 2.63
N VAL A 108 20.36 14.53 1.57
CA VAL A 108 19.72 15.38 0.56
C VAL A 108 18.21 15.32 0.76
N PRO A 109 17.57 16.38 1.26
CA PRO A 109 16.12 16.40 1.44
C PRO A 109 15.42 16.38 0.08
N VAL A 110 14.32 15.67 -0.01
CA VAL A 110 13.51 15.53 -1.21
C VAL A 110 12.05 15.76 -0.84
N LYS A 111 11.41 16.76 -1.44
CA LYS A 111 9.96 16.89 -1.37
C LYS A 111 9.35 16.01 -2.44
N VAL A 112 8.44 15.15 -2.01
CA VAL A 112 7.75 14.21 -2.89
C VAL A 112 6.30 14.64 -3.02
N THR A 113 5.82 14.74 -4.26
CA THR A 113 4.40 14.90 -4.58
C THR A 113 3.99 13.73 -5.45
N MET A 114 2.99 12.96 -5.02
CA MET A 114 2.52 11.78 -5.74
C MET A 114 0.99 11.66 -5.66
N PRO A 115 0.33 10.86 -6.52
CA PRO A 115 -1.09 10.59 -6.37
C PRO A 115 -1.42 9.95 -5.02
N ASP A 116 -2.48 10.44 -4.36
CA ASP A 116 -3.09 9.75 -3.22
C ASP A 116 -4.10 8.72 -3.74
N LEU A 117 -3.65 7.49 -3.98
CA LEU A 117 -4.49 6.45 -4.54
C LEU A 117 -5.77 6.23 -3.72
N THR A 118 -5.65 6.24 -2.38
CA THR A 118 -6.80 6.00 -1.49
C THR A 118 -7.90 7.05 -1.66
N LEU A 119 -7.52 8.30 -1.85
CA LEU A 119 -8.49 9.36 -2.11
C LEU A 119 -8.92 9.39 -3.58
N TRP A 120 -8.02 9.09 -4.49
CA TRP A 120 -8.30 9.13 -5.91
C TRP A 120 -9.34 8.08 -6.32
N GLU A 121 -9.21 6.86 -5.84
CA GLU A 121 -10.23 5.82 -6.02
C GLU A 121 -11.63 6.28 -5.61
N ARG A 122 -11.72 7.11 -4.57
CA ARG A 122 -12.99 7.66 -4.08
C ARG A 122 -13.51 8.84 -4.91
N THR A 123 -12.63 9.54 -5.63
CA THR A 123 -12.99 10.72 -6.43
C THR A 123 -13.32 10.36 -7.87
N ILE A 124 -12.89 9.21 -8.36
CA ILE A 124 -13.35 8.69 -9.65
C ILE A 124 -14.84 8.42 -9.51
N ASP A 125 -15.63 9.13 -10.27
CA ASP A 125 -17.09 9.10 -10.17
C ASP A 125 -17.60 7.66 -10.34
N ALA A 126 -18.13 7.11 -9.25
CA ALA A 126 -18.75 5.79 -9.25
C ALA A 126 -19.90 5.64 -10.26
N LYS A 127 -20.43 6.76 -10.77
CA LYS A 127 -21.46 6.82 -11.82
C LYS A 127 -20.88 6.72 -13.24
N ALA A 128 -19.56 6.67 -13.37
CA ALA A 128 -18.90 6.67 -14.68
C ALA A 128 -19.27 5.46 -15.58
N GLY A 129 -19.97 4.46 -15.05
CA GLY A 129 -20.47 3.36 -15.87
C GLY A 129 -19.51 2.17 -15.98
N PRO A 130 -19.47 1.47 -17.12
CA PRO A 130 -18.65 0.27 -17.28
C PRO A 130 -17.15 0.55 -17.16
N GLN A 131 -16.34 -0.50 -16.96
CA GLN A 131 -14.90 -0.46 -16.68
C GLN A 131 -14.09 0.49 -17.57
N ASP A 132 -14.40 0.49 -18.88
CA ASP A 132 -13.70 1.36 -19.85
C ASP A 132 -13.88 2.84 -19.55
N SER A 133 -15.03 3.25 -19.01
CA SER A 133 -15.28 4.64 -18.61
C SER A 133 -14.52 5.03 -17.34
N LEU A 134 -14.24 4.07 -16.45
CA LEU A 134 -13.43 4.31 -15.25
C LEU A 134 -11.96 4.52 -15.62
N ASN A 135 -11.44 3.70 -16.53
CA ASN A 135 -10.09 3.86 -17.04
C ASN A 135 -9.94 5.21 -17.75
N ALA A 136 -10.88 5.55 -18.61
CA ALA A 136 -10.89 6.85 -19.31
C ALA A 136 -11.01 8.04 -18.33
N ALA A 137 -11.78 7.90 -17.24
CA ALA A 137 -11.88 8.91 -16.19
C ALA A 137 -10.58 9.05 -15.40
N ALA A 138 -9.89 7.94 -15.12
CA ALA A 138 -8.59 7.94 -14.48
C ALA A 138 -7.52 8.58 -15.37
N ASP A 139 -7.45 8.19 -16.64
CA ASP A 139 -6.52 8.77 -17.61
C ASP A 139 -6.75 10.27 -17.79
N LYS A 140 -8.00 10.68 -17.94
CA LYS A 140 -8.36 12.11 -18.01
C LYS A 140 -7.97 12.88 -16.75
N SER A 141 -8.11 12.26 -15.57
CA SER A 141 -7.70 12.85 -14.29
C SER A 141 -6.18 13.00 -14.21
N LEU A 142 -5.42 12.03 -14.74
CA LEU A 142 -3.96 12.09 -14.86
C LEU A 142 -3.53 13.20 -15.84
N GLU A 143 -4.11 13.22 -17.04
CA GLU A 143 -3.80 14.22 -18.08
C GLU A 143 -4.08 15.64 -17.61
N SER A 144 -5.18 15.84 -16.87
CA SER A 144 -5.57 17.15 -16.34
C SER A 144 -4.92 17.50 -15.00
N ASP A 145 -4.07 16.65 -14.44
CA ASP A 145 -3.44 16.81 -13.12
C ASP A 145 -4.47 17.06 -11.98
N SER A 146 -5.70 16.54 -12.13
CA SER A 146 -6.86 16.79 -11.26
C SER A 146 -7.11 15.72 -10.21
N TYR A 147 -6.12 14.87 -9.91
CA TYR A 147 -6.19 13.85 -8.89
C TYR A 147 -5.73 14.37 -7.51
N PRO A 148 -6.21 13.77 -6.42
CA PRO A 148 -5.71 14.05 -5.07
C PRO A 148 -4.22 13.75 -4.95
N LYS A 149 -3.48 14.64 -4.29
CA LYS A 149 -2.03 14.53 -4.16
C LYS A 149 -1.59 14.35 -2.72
N LEU A 150 -0.71 13.39 -2.51
CA LEU A 150 0.11 13.28 -1.31
C LEU A 150 1.35 14.17 -1.45
N ARG A 151 1.69 14.88 -0.38
CA ARG A 151 2.94 15.62 -0.27
C ARG A 151 3.62 15.26 1.03
N PHE A 152 4.88 14.90 0.93
CA PHE A 152 5.69 14.58 2.11
C PHE A 152 7.17 14.88 1.85
N GLU A 153 7.94 14.91 2.92
CA GLU A 153 9.39 15.05 2.84
C GLU A 153 10.04 13.68 3.01
N ASP A 154 10.98 13.41 2.14
CA ASP A 154 11.87 12.26 2.19
C ASP A 154 13.33 12.72 2.14
N ALA A 155 14.28 11.80 2.18
CA ALA A 155 15.69 12.11 2.02
C ALA A 155 16.43 11.01 1.30
N LEU A 156 17.43 11.41 0.49
CA LEU A 156 18.45 10.51 0.03
C LEU A 156 19.67 10.65 0.94
N VAL A 157 20.07 9.55 1.53
CA VAL A 157 21.29 9.46 2.33
C VAL A 157 22.43 8.99 1.43
N MET A 158 23.56 9.67 1.53
CA MET A 158 24.71 9.38 0.71
C MET A 158 25.97 9.31 1.56
N VAL A 159 26.90 8.47 1.14
CA VAL A 159 28.23 8.38 1.69
C VAL A 159 29.28 8.53 0.58
N LYS A 160 30.45 9.01 0.95
CA LYS A 160 31.56 9.17 0.04
C LYS A 160 32.42 7.91 0.05
N GLN A 161 32.46 7.20 -1.06
CA GLN A 161 33.29 6.00 -1.26
C GLN A 161 34.26 6.26 -2.42
N GLN A 162 35.55 6.04 -2.22
CA GLN A 162 36.56 6.25 -3.24
C GLN A 162 36.46 7.62 -3.93
N HIS A 163 36.24 8.68 -3.12
CA HIS A 163 36.07 10.06 -3.57
C HIS A 163 34.78 10.34 -4.36
N GLN A 164 33.86 9.38 -4.47
CA GLN A 164 32.57 9.53 -5.14
C GLN A 164 31.41 9.40 -4.15
N TRP A 165 30.39 10.20 -4.32
CA TRP A 165 29.15 10.05 -3.56
C TRP A 165 28.38 8.81 -4.03
N ARG A 166 27.84 8.04 -3.09
CA ARG A 166 27.03 6.85 -3.30
C ARG A 166 25.75 6.92 -2.48
N VAL A 167 24.67 6.44 -3.05
CA VAL A 167 23.37 6.38 -2.36
C VAL A 167 23.36 5.20 -1.40
N VAL A 168 22.93 5.43 -0.16
CA VAL A 168 22.75 4.39 0.86
C VAL A 168 21.31 3.90 0.80
N ALA A 169 21.09 2.71 0.27
CA ALA A 169 19.79 2.05 0.26
C ALA A 169 19.54 1.27 1.56
N ASP A 170 20.58 0.72 2.16
CA ASP A 170 20.59 -0.12 3.35
C ASP A 170 19.51 -1.23 3.30
N PHE A 171 19.71 -2.16 2.35
CA PHE A 171 18.72 -3.21 2.11
C PHE A 171 18.47 -4.10 3.31
N ALA A 172 19.46 -4.34 4.16
CA ALA A 172 19.25 -5.15 5.37
C ALA A 172 18.24 -4.50 6.32
N ARG A 173 18.32 -3.18 6.53
CA ARG A 173 17.36 -2.45 7.34
C ARG A 173 16.00 -2.32 6.67
N ARG A 174 15.98 -2.10 5.36
CA ARG A 174 14.73 -2.10 4.60
C ARG A 174 13.98 -3.41 4.74
N ASP A 175 14.68 -4.55 4.69
CA ASP A 175 14.08 -5.86 4.86
C ASP A 175 13.51 -6.05 6.26
N LEU A 176 14.24 -5.63 7.30
CA LEU A 176 13.75 -5.64 8.68
C LEU A 176 12.47 -4.82 8.84
N ILE A 177 12.44 -3.62 8.28
CA ILE A 177 11.26 -2.73 8.33
C ILE A 177 10.10 -3.35 7.54
N ARG A 178 10.36 -3.92 6.35
CA ARG A 178 9.35 -4.60 5.53
C ARG A 178 8.76 -5.81 6.24
N ASP A 179 9.57 -6.58 6.93
CA ASP A 179 9.10 -7.76 7.68
C ASP A 179 8.25 -7.33 8.88
N GLY A 180 8.65 -6.28 9.59
CA GLY A 180 7.84 -5.68 10.64
C GLY A 180 6.53 -5.07 10.14
N ASP A 181 6.55 -4.43 8.96
CA ASP A 181 5.33 -3.95 8.30
C ASP A 181 4.38 -5.09 7.94
N ARG A 182 4.92 -6.19 7.37
CA ARG A 182 4.14 -7.39 7.05
C ARG A 182 3.51 -8.02 8.30
N GLU A 183 4.24 -8.05 9.41
CA GLU A 183 3.70 -8.50 10.69
C GLU A 183 2.58 -7.59 11.18
N ALA A 184 2.78 -6.27 11.17
CA ALA A 184 1.77 -5.29 11.58
C ALA A 184 0.50 -5.39 10.72
N VAL A 185 0.65 -5.57 9.41
CA VAL A 185 -0.44 -5.86 8.46
C VAL A 185 -1.17 -7.14 8.85
N GLY A 186 -0.46 -8.24 9.13
CA GLY A 186 -1.05 -9.50 9.56
C GLY A 186 -1.85 -9.37 10.87
N ILE A 187 -1.38 -8.56 11.82
CA ILE A 187 -2.10 -8.24 13.06
C ILE A 187 -3.34 -7.40 12.75
N TYR A 188 -3.21 -6.39 11.89
CA TYR A 188 -4.31 -5.55 11.44
C TYR A 188 -5.42 -6.37 10.76
N HIS A 189 -5.07 -7.34 9.92
CA HIS A 189 -6.03 -8.24 9.27
C HIS A 189 -6.78 -9.15 10.26
N LYS A 190 -6.17 -9.46 11.40
CA LYS A 190 -6.85 -10.15 12.50
C LYS A 190 -7.70 -9.22 13.36
N LEU A 191 -7.76 -7.93 13.01
CA LEU A 191 -8.53 -6.88 13.67
C LEU A 191 -8.09 -6.59 15.11
N ASP A 192 -6.91 -6.98 15.44
CA ASP A 192 -6.26 -6.54 16.66
C ASP A 192 -5.65 -5.15 16.43
N TYR A 193 -6.52 -4.16 16.31
CA TYR A 193 -6.11 -2.78 16.03
C TYR A 193 -5.15 -2.22 17.07
N THR A 194 -5.33 -2.60 18.33
CA THR A 194 -4.45 -2.16 19.42
C THR A 194 -3.03 -2.66 19.22
N ARG A 195 -2.87 -3.95 18.91
CA ARG A 195 -1.54 -4.51 18.63
C ARG A 195 -0.97 -4.02 17.30
N ALA A 196 -1.81 -3.85 16.27
CA ALA A 196 -1.38 -3.28 14.99
C ALA A 196 -0.86 -1.84 15.18
N ALA A 197 -1.57 -1.00 15.93
CA ALA A 197 -1.13 0.36 16.27
C ALA A 197 0.21 0.35 17.01
N ALA A 198 0.35 -0.53 18.02
CA ALA A 198 1.60 -0.68 18.77
C ALA A 198 2.78 -1.12 17.86
N ALA A 199 2.54 -2.03 16.92
CA ALA A 199 3.54 -2.48 15.95
C ALA A 199 3.98 -1.33 15.02
N TYR A 200 3.05 -0.55 14.48
CA TYR A 200 3.40 0.63 13.67
C TYR A 200 4.12 1.71 14.48
N GLN A 201 3.71 1.93 15.73
CA GLN A 201 4.41 2.87 16.62
C GLN A 201 5.86 2.43 16.86
N ALA A 202 6.10 1.13 17.06
CA ALA A 202 7.45 0.58 17.22
C ALA A 202 8.31 0.79 15.96
N LEU A 203 7.75 0.58 14.76
CA LEU A 203 8.42 0.85 13.49
C LEU A 203 8.75 2.33 13.32
N ILE A 204 7.84 3.22 13.69
CA ILE A 204 8.07 4.67 13.65
C ILE A 204 9.21 5.06 14.60
N VAL A 205 9.20 4.56 15.84
CA VAL A 205 10.27 4.81 16.81
C VAL A 205 11.62 4.29 16.29
N HIS A 206 11.62 3.10 15.68
CA HIS A 206 12.85 2.55 15.07
C HIS A 206 13.39 3.45 13.95
N LEU A 207 12.52 3.98 13.09
CA LEU A 207 12.90 4.90 12.01
C LEU A 207 13.29 6.30 12.52
N ASP A 208 12.96 6.66 13.77
CA ASP A 208 13.35 7.93 14.39
C ASP A 208 14.79 7.94 14.92
N GLN A 209 15.40 6.79 15.07
CA GLN A 209 16.79 6.68 15.53
C GLN A 209 17.74 7.15 14.42
N GLN A 210 18.53 8.20 14.69
CA GLN A 210 19.42 8.81 13.68
C GLN A 210 20.44 7.84 13.08
N GLU A 211 20.83 6.82 13.85
CA GLU A 211 21.74 5.75 13.40
C GLU A 211 21.14 4.92 12.26
N PHE A 212 19.81 4.96 12.10
CA PHE A 212 19.05 4.18 11.16
C PHE A 212 18.56 4.95 9.92
N GLU A 213 19.03 6.19 9.71
CA GLU A 213 18.61 6.95 8.55
C GLU A 213 19.24 6.39 7.26
N PHE A 214 18.41 5.93 6.34
CA PHE A 214 18.75 5.48 4.99
C PHE A 214 17.85 6.17 3.96
N SER A 215 18.19 6.08 2.67
CA SER A 215 17.41 6.71 1.62
C SER A 215 15.97 6.14 1.57
N GLY A 216 14.97 7.00 1.70
CA GLY A 216 13.55 6.62 1.74
C GLY A 216 12.99 6.33 3.13
N SER A 217 13.80 6.39 4.20
CA SER A 217 13.34 6.10 5.57
C SER A 217 12.29 7.08 6.07
N ARG A 218 12.40 8.35 5.68
CA ARG A 218 11.41 9.40 6.07
C ARG A 218 10.07 9.17 5.37
N GLY A 219 10.09 8.74 4.10
CA GLY A 219 8.89 8.37 3.36
C GLY A 219 8.18 7.18 4.00
N LEU A 220 8.90 6.11 4.38
CA LEU A 220 8.34 4.97 5.10
C LEU A 220 7.68 5.41 6.41
N LYS A 221 8.36 6.26 7.20
CA LYS A 221 7.80 6.82 8.43
C LYS A 221 6.52 7.61 8.19
N PHE A 222 6.46 8.40 7.11
CA PHE A 222 5.26 9.13 6.73
C PHE A 222 4.09 8.16 6.46
N PHE A 223 4.31 7.07 5.71
CA PHE A 223 3.28 6.08 5.44
C PHE A 223 2.85 5.32 6.69
N PHE A 224 3.76 4.97 7.58
CA PHE A 224 3.40 4.32 8.86
C PHE A 224 2.58 5.23 9.76
N LYS A 225 2.90 6.53 9.83
CA LYS A 225 2.06 7.51 10.54
C LYS A 225 0.66 7.61 9.95
N ARG A 226 0.51 7.55 8.62
CA ARG A 226 -0.80 7.51 7.98
C ARG A 226 -1.57 6.24 8.35
N ARG A 227 -0.92 5.07 8.33
CA ARG A 227 -1.55 3.80 8.73
C ARG A 227 -1.96 3.82 10.20
N LEU A 228 -1.09 4.30 11.08
CA LEU A 228 -1.41 4.45 12.49
C LEU A 228 -2.64 5.35 12.69
N LYS A 229 -2.67 6.51 12.03
CA LYS A 229 -3.83 7.39 12.08
C LYS A 229 -5.10 6.71 11.56
N ALA A 230 -5.03 5.95 10.47
CA ALA A 230 -6.16 5.21 9.95
C ALA A 230 -6.69 4.16 10.95
N ILE A 231 -5.78 3.47 11.64
CA ILE A 231 -6.15 2.52 12.71
C ILE A 231 -6.86 3.24 13.86
N ASP A 232 -6.32 4.38 14.30
CA ASP A 232 -6.93 5.19 15.36
C ASP A 232 -8.34 5.67 14.97
N ASP A 233 -8.51 6.13 13.73
CA ASP A 233 -9.81 6.56 13.19
C ASP A 233 -10.81 5.39 13.14
N ILE A 234 -10.36 4.19 12.76
CA ILE A 234 -11.19 2.96 12.79
C ILE A 234 -11.59 2.62 14.24
N GLN A 235 -10.63 2.64 15.16
CA GLN A 235 -10.92 2.38 16.57
C GLN A 235 -11.94 3.35 17.15
N ALA A 236 -11.84 4.63 16.79
CA ALA A 236 -12.81 5.65 17.21
C ALA A 236 -14.23 5.41 16.67
N GLU A 237 -14.37 4.81 15.48
CA GLU A 237 -15.66 4.49 14.87
C GLU A 237 -16.24 3.13 15.29
N LEU A 238 -15.46 2.23 15.90
CA LEU A 238 -15.91 0.89 16.28
C LEU A 238 -17.21 0.86 17.09
N PRO A 239 -17.41 1.73 18.10
CA PRO A 239 -18.68 1.72 18.85
C PRO A 239 -19.88 2.03 17.96
N ALA A 240 -19.78 3.02 17.06
CA ALA A 240 -20.85 3.39 16.14
C ALA A 240 -21.10 2.26 15.11
N THR A 241 -20.05 1.64 14.60
CA THR A 241 -20.12 0.51 13.69
C THR A 241 -20.83 -0.68 14.34
N ARG A 242 -20.45 -1.06 15.56
CA ARG A 242 -21.10 -2.15 16.31
C ARG A 242 -22.56 -1.88 16.57
N ALA A 243 -22.92 -0.66 16.93
CA ALA A 243 -24.30 -0.25 17.15
C ALA A 243 -25.14 -0.26 15.86
N TYR A 244 -24.49 -0.16 14.71
CA TYR A 244 -25.16 -0.16 13.41
C TYR A 244 -25.33 -1.56 12.80
N ILE A 245 -24.45 -2.51 13.09
CA ILE A 245 -24.51 -3.88 12.56
C ILE A 245 -25.91 -4.52 12.62
N PRO A 246 -26.68 -4.39 13.71
CA PRO A 246 -28.06 -4.94 13.76
C PRO A 246 -29.02 -4.35 12.73
N LYS A 247 -28.68 -3.25 12.07
CA LYS A 247 -29.47 -2.64 10.99
C LYS A 247 -29.16 -3.22 9.62
N LEU A 248 -28.18 -4.13 9.54
CA LEU A 248 -27.87 -4.91 8.34
C LEU A 248 -28.62 -6.24 8.42
N VAL A 249 -29.69 -6.35 7.66
CA VAL A 249 -30.57 -7.52 7.68
C VAL A 249 -30.14 -8.53 6.62
N LEU A 250 -29.82 -9.75 7.04
CA LEU A 250 -29.55 -10.86 6.15
C LEU A 250 -30.84 -11.65 5.90
N SER A 251 -31.17 -11.93 4.64
CA SER A 251 -32.31 -12.74 4.23
C SER A 251 -31.94 -13.72 3.12
N ASP A 252 -32.81 -14.71 2.90
CA ASP A 252 -32.67 -15.72 1.83
C ASP A 252 -31.33 -16.46 1.85
N VAL A 253 -30.74 -16.59 3.05
CA VAL A 253 -29.41 -17.20 3.19
C VAL A 253 -29.50 -18.71 3.02
N ALA A 254 -28.70 -19.25 2.09
CA ALA A 254 -28.66 -20.68 1.81
C ALA A 254 -27.25 -21.13 1.41
N VAL A 255 -26.89 -22.34 1.82
CA VAL A 255 -25.70 -23.03 1.32
C VAL A 255 -26.08 -23.85 0.09
N LYS A 256 -25.40 -23.62 -1.02
CA LYS A 256 -25.59 -24.34 -2.29
C LYS A 256 -24.22 -24.67 -2.89
N MET A 257 -24.20 -25.58 -3.86
CA MET A 257 -23.00 -25.80 -4.66
C MET A 257 -22.84 -24.66 -5.66
N SER A 258 -21.63 -24.11 -5.76
CA SER A 258 -21.27 -23.16 -6.83
C SER A 258 -21.16 -23.86 -8.18
N GLU A 259 -20.99 -23.10 -9.25
CA GLU A 259 -20.70 -23.64 -10.58
C GLU A 259 -19.41 -24.48 -10.61
N ALA A 260 -18.44 -24.14 -9.76
CA ALA A 260 -17.21 -24.91 -9.56
C ALA A 260 -17.41 -26.17 -8.70
N ARG A 261 -18.65 -26.50 -8.32
CA ARG A 261 -18.99 -27.62 -7.43
C ARG A 261 -18.34 -27.52 -6.03
N VAL A 262 -18.14 -26.32 -5.56
CA VAL A 262 -17.68 -26.02 -4.19
C VAL A 262 -18.86 -25.51 -3.38
N PRO A 263 -19.00 -25.88 -2.07
CA PRO A 263 -20.02 -25.31 -1.21
C PRO A 263 -19.87 -23.79 -1.14
N ALA A 264 -20.97 -23.06 -1.33
CA ALA A 264 -21.01 -21.62 -1.34
C ALA A 264 -22.24 -21.11 -0.57
N ILE A 265 -22.12 -19.96 0.05
CA ILE A 265 -23.23 -19.26 0.70
C ILE A 265 -23.77 -18.20 -0.27
N PHE A 266 -25.07 -18.18 -0.45
CA PHE A 266 -25.80 -17.14 -1.18
C PHE A 266 -26.83 -16.52 -0.25
N GLY A 267 -27.16 -15.25 -0.48
CA GLY A 267 -28.15 -14.55 0.29
C GLY A 267 -28.35 -13.12 -0.17
N ARG A 268 -29.12 -12.40 0.61
CA ARG A 268 -29.38 -10.97 0.41
C ARG A 268 -29.07 -10.20 1.69
N ILE A 269 -28.45 -9.04 1.53
CA ILE A 269 -28.21 -8.10 2.62
C ILE A 269 -28.97 -6.81 2.35
N THR A 270 -29.66 -6.29 3.36
CA THR A 270 -30.41 -5.02 3.29
C THR A 270 -29.85 -4.03 4.31
N ASN A 271 -29.58 -2.81 3.88
CA ASN A 271 -29.23 -1.70 4.77
C ASN A 271 -30.50 -1.02 5.29
N ALA A 272 -31.04 -1.52 6.39
CA ALA A 272 -32.23 -0.94 7.05
C ALA A 272 -31.93 0.28 7.93
N GLY A 273 -30.68 0.76 7.94
CA GLY A 273 -30.28 1.95 8.70
C GLY A 273 -30.30 3.22 7.86
N ALA A 274 -29.77 4.32 8.42
CA ALA A 274 -29.82 5.66 7.83
C ALA A 274 -28.48 6.16 7.27
N ARG A 275 -27.43 5.34 7.29
CA ARG A 275 -26.08 5.73 6.81
C ARG A 275 -25.67 4.90 5.58
N GLY A 276 -24.95 5.52 4.69
CA GLY A 276 -24.25 4.82 3.60
C GLY A 276 -23.08 3.98 4.13
N ILE A 277 -22.78 2.92 3.43
CA ILE A 277 -21.76 1.94 3.82
C ILE A 277 -20.88 1.66 2.60
N ASP A 278 -19.57 1.73 2.74
CA ASP A 278 -18.60 1.45 1.67
C ASP A 278 -18.21 -0.03 1.66
N GLU A 279 -18.19 -0.68 2.82
CA GLU A 279 -17.81 -2.07 2.94
C GLU A 279 -18.64 -2.81 3.98
N VAL A 280 -19.03 -4.05 3.67
CA VAL A 280 -19.57 -5.02 4.63
C VAL A 280 -18.87 -6.34 4.47
N ARG A 281 -18.42 -6.90 5.59
CA ARG A 281 -17.88 -8.26 5.66
C ARG A 281 -18.80 -9.16 6.44
N LEU A 282 -19.05 -10.31 5.85
CA LEU A 282 -19.72 -11.41 6.52
C LEU A 282 -18.70 -12.37 7.09
N THR A 283 -18.95 -12.83 8.30
CA THR A 283 -18.12 -13.84 8.98
C THR A 283 -18.87 -15.15 9.01
N VAL A 284 -18.24 -16.20 8.53
CA VAL A 284 -18.71 -17.59 8.63
C VAL A 284 -17.95 -18.26 9.75
N THR A 285 -18.68 -18.85 10.69
CA THR A 285 -18.07 -19.57 11.82
C THR A 285 -18.61 -20.98 11.91
N TYR A 286 -17.74 -21.92 12.25
CA TYR A 286 -18.05 -23.32 12.47
C TYR A 286 -17.78 -23.66 13.94
N TYR A 287 -18.77 -24.18 14.64
CA TYR A 287 -18.63 -24.55 16.03
C TYR A 287 -18.88 -26.04 16.24
N ALA A 288 -18.02 -26.70 17.04
CA ALA A 288 -18.33 -28.01 17.61
C ALA A 288 -19.07 -27.85 18.93
N GLY A 289 -20.00 -28.78 19.20
CA GLY A 289 -20.77 -28.77 20.45
C GLY A 289 -21.96 -27.83 20.44
N ARG A 290 -22.69 -27.75 21.57
CA ARG A 290 -23.90 -26.93 21.73
C ARG A 290 -23.83 -26.10 23.01
N GLY A 291 -24.45 -24.93 22.99
CA GLY A 291 -24.58 -24.05 24.16
C GLY A 291 -23.23 -23.59 24.73
N ALA A 292 -23.04 -23.62 26.03
CA ALA A 292 -21.84 -23.16 26.71
C ALA A 292 -20.56 -23.98 26.40
N GLN A 293 -20.69 -25.14 25.77
CA GLN A 293 -19.58 -25.99 25.37
C GLN A 293 -19.21 -25.83 23.89
N GLN A 294 -19.73 -24.83 23.22
CA GLN A 294 -19.35 -24.54 21.85
C GLN A 294 -17.88 -24.18 21.74
N LYS A 295 -17.16 -24.93 20.90
CA LYS A 295 -15.74 -24.65 20.56
C LYS A 295 -15.66 -24.20 19.12
N LEU A 296 -15.03 -23.08 18.88
CA LEU A 296 -14.76 -22.59 17.53
C LEU A 296 -13.79 -23.58 16.83
N LEU A 297 -14.20 -24.12 15.69
CA LEU A 297 -13.43 -24.99 14.83
C LEU A 297 -12.71 -24.21 13.73
N TYR A 298 -13.46 -23.31 13.07
CA TYR A 298 -12.95 -22.53 11.93
C TYR A 298 -13.74 -21.24 11.78
N GLN A 299 -13.10 -20.23 11.27
CA GLN A 299 -13.71 -18.94 10.95
C GLN A 299 -13.10 -18.36 9.68
N GLU A 300 -13.94 -17.81 8.84
CA GLU A 300 -13.56 -17.10 7.62
C GLU A 300 -14.39 -15.85 7.43
N SER A 301 -13.90 -14.91 6.62
CA SER A 301 -14.60 -13.65 6.35
C SER A 301 -14.57 -13.30 4.87
N HIS A 302 -15.70 -12.77 4.39
CA HIS A 302 -15.88 -12.44 2.98
C HIS A 302 -16.46 -11.04 2.84
N SER A 303 -15.86 -10.20 2.01
CA SER A 303 -16.41 -8.90 1.64
C SER A 303 -17.56 -9.09 0.65
N VAL A 304 -18.74 -8.55 0.98
CA VAL A 304 -19.95 -8.75 0.17
C VAL A 304 -20.50 -7.46 -0.45
N ILE A 305 -20.05 -6.31 0.03
CA ILE A 305 -20.43 -5.01 -0.53
C ILE A 305 -19.31 -4.41 -1.38
N VAL A 306 -18.06 -4.75 -1.12
CA VAL A 306 -16.97 -4.46 -2.05
C VAL A 306 -17.15 -5.38 -3.25
N THR A 307 -17.34 -4.80 -4.43
CA THR A 307 -17.35 -5.60 -5.68
C THR A 307 -16.00 -6.31 -5.77
N PRO A 308 -15.96 -7.64 -5.83
CA PRO A 308 -14.70 -8.34 -5.96
C PRO A 308 -13.96 -7.76 -7.16
N ILE A 309 -12.67 -7.48 -6.98
CA ILE A 309 -11.78 -7.12 -8.07
C ILE A 309 -11.80 -8.35 -8.97
N GLU A 310 -12.48 -8.29 -10.09
CA GLU A 310 -12.29 -9.28 -11.12
C GLU A 310 -10.82 -9.23 -11.49
N PHE A 311 -10.20 -10.37 -11.76
CA PHE A 311 -8.77 -10.57 -12.03
C PHE A 311 -8.17 -9.73 -13.18
N THR A 312 -8.84 -8.70 -13.61
CA THR A 312 -8.46 -7.78 -14.69
C THR A 312 -7.61 -6.61 -14.23
N GLY A 313 -7.25 -6.53 -12.95
CA GLY A 313 -6.34 -5.51 -12.46
C GLY A 313 -6.94 -4.10 -12.35
N PHE A 314 -8.25 -3.96 -12.38
CA PHE A 314 -8.92 -2.67 -12.29
C PHE A 314 -9.63 -2.51 -10.95
N ILE A 315 -9.34 -1.41 -10.27
CA ILE A 315 -10.07 -1.00 -9.09
C ILE A 315 -11.42 -0.46 -9.57
N ARG A 316 -12.50 -1.16 -9.22
CA ARG A 316 -13.84 -0.60 -9.43
C ARG A 316 -14.17 0.32 -8.26
N PRO A 317 -14.71 1.52 -8.50
CA PRO A 317 -15.22 2.34 -7.42
C PRO A 317 -16.32 1.57 -6.70
N VAL A 318 -16.20 1.53 -5.39
CA VAL A 318 -17.23 0.93 -4.53
C VAL A 318 -18.41 1.86 -4.52
N LEU A 319 -19.55 1.44 -5.11
CA LEU A 319 -20.79 2.14 -4.96
C LEU A 319 -21.25 2.03 -3.49
N PRO A 320 -21.50 3.15 -2.80
CA PRO A 320 -22.00 3.11 -1.44
C PRO A 320 -23.27 2.27 -1.34
N PHE A 321 -23.33 1.44 -0.31
CA PHE A 321 -24.55 0.70 0.04
C PHE A 321 -25.48 1.65 0.79
N VAL A 322 -26.43 2.22 0.04
CA VAL A 322 -27.28 3.31 0.55
C VAL A 322 -28.40 2.82 1.46
N PRO A 323 -28.96 3.68 2.33
CA PRO A 323 -30.11 3.36 3.16
C PRO A 323 -31.28 2.80 2.35
N GLY A 324 -31.89 1.71 2.82
CA GLY A 324 -33.00 1.03 2.17
C GLY A 324 -32.63 0.11 1.01
N GLU A 325 -31.37 0.11 0.56
CA GLU A 325 -30.91 -0.73 -0.53
C GLU A 325 -30.77 -2.19 -0.08
N SER A 326 -31.01 -3.12 -1.02
CA SER A 326 -30.74 -4.55 -0.85
C SER A 326 -29.79 -5.01 -1.96
N ARG A 327 -28.80 -5.83 -1.61
CA ARG A 327 -27.87 -6.46 -2.55
C ARG A 327 -27.81 -7.96 -2.32
N ASP A 328 -27.75 -8.71 -3.41
CA ASP A 328 -27.49 -10.14 -3.35
C ASP A 328 -25.98 -10.37 -3.17
N PHE A 329 -25.63 -11.42 -2.45
CA PHE A 329 -24.24 -11.84 -2.27
C PHE A 329 -24.08 -13.33 -2.49
N GLY A 330 -22.88 -13.75 -2.86
CA GLY A 330 -22.49 -15.16 -2.96
C GLY A 330 -20.98 -15.30 -2.86
N PHE A 331 -20.52 -16.29 -2.11
CA PHE A 331 -19.10 -16.61 -1.98
C PHE A 331 -18.90 -18.08 -1.65
N GLU A 332 -17.78 -18.64 -2.12
CA GLU A 332 -17.38 -20.01 -1.81
C GLU A 332 -16.85 -20.15 -0.41
N LEU A 333 -17.12 -21.28 0.24
CA LEU A 333 -16.64 -21.59 1.58
C LEU A 333 -15.21 -22.12 1.52
N LEU A 334 -14.32 -21.49 2.28
CA LEU A 334 -12.90 -21.85 2.32
C LEU A 334 -12.57 -22.87 3.42
N ALA A 335 -13.53 -23.16 4.32
CA ALA A 335 -13.33 -24.14 5.38
C ALA A 335 -12.93 -25.51 4.79
N PRO A 336 -11.94 -26.22 5.36
CA PRO A 336 -11.60 -27.58 4.96
C PRO A 336 -12.81 -28.52 5.01
N ALA A 337 -12.91 -29.45 4.06
CA ALA A 337 -14.04 -30.39 3.95
C ALA A 337 -14.33 -31.13 5.26
N GLN A 338 -13.31 -31.45 6.04
CA GLN A 338 -13.45 -32.08 7.36
C GLN A 338 -14.23 -31.19 8.35
N ILE A 339 -14.00 -29.90 8.35
CA ILE A 339 -14.73 -28.93 9.17
C ILE A 339 -16.18 -28.83 8.70
N GLN A 340 -16.41 -28.72 7.39
CA GLN A 340 -17.75 -28.63 6.81
C GLN A 340 -18.61 -29.88 7.09
N GLN A 341 -17.99 -31.05 7.25
CA GLN A 341 -18.67 -32.28 7.64
C GLN A 341 -18.99 -32.36 9.13
N GLN A 342 -18.24 -31.68 9.97
CA GLN A 342 -18.37 -31.74 11.43
C GLN A 342 -19.32 -30.70 12.00
N ALA A 343 -19.51 -29.60 11.30
CA ALA A 343 -20.29 -28.47 11.81
C ALA A 343 -21.02 -27.72 10.69
N GLU A 344 -22.22 -27.22 11.00
CA GLU A 344 -22.93 -26.31 10.13
C GLU A 344 -22.35 -24.89 10.24
N PRO A 345 -22.22 -24.15 9.11
CA PRO A 345 -21.75 -22.79 9.13
C PRO A 345 -22.81 -21.86 9.75
N SER A 346 -22.36 -20.92 10.57
CA SER A 346 -23.14 -19.81 11.09
C SER A 346 -22.65 -18.51 10.44
N LEU A 347 -23.57 -17.71 9.92
CA LEU A 347 -23.28 -16.47 9.22
C LEU A 347 -23.67 -15.25 10.05
N THR A 348 -22.74 -14.29 10.17
CA THR A 348 -22.99 -13.03 10.86
C THR A 348 -22.36 -11.87 10.10
N VAL A 349 -22.84 -10.64 10.33
CA VAL A 349 -22.10 -9.46 9.88
C VAL A 349 -20.93 -9.26 10.83
N GLY A 350 -19.73 -9.46 10.32
CA GLY A 350 -18.49 -9.35 11.09
C GLY A 350 -18.00 -7.92 11.24
N SER A 351 -18.02 -7.15 10.15
CA SER A 351 -17.60 -5.76 10.14
C SER A 351 -18.23 -4.94 9.02
N MET A 352 -18.11 -3.63 9.14
CA MET A 352 -18.54 -2.69 8.11
C MET A 352 -17.76 -1.39 8.20
N VAL A 353 -17.75 -0.64 7.10
CA VAL A 353 -17.15 0.70 7.01
C VAL A 353 -18.19 1.66 6.47
N PHE A 354 -18.40 2.78 7.16
CA PHE A 354 -19.34 3.81 6.72
C PHE A 354 -18.78 4.60 5.53
N THR A 355 -19.67 4.97 4.60
CA THR A 355 -19.38 5.97 3.58
C THR A 355 -18.94 7.28 4.24
N GLN A 356 -17.90 7.88 3.70
CA GLN A 356 -17.28 9.11 4.23
C GLN A 356 -16.67 8.94 5.63
N SER A 357 -16.35 7.69 6.02
CA SER A 357 -15.44 7.49 7.14
C SER A 357 -14.18 8.31 6.92
N LYS A 358 -13.74 9.05 7.96
CA LYS A 358 -12.50 9.83 7.91
C LYS A 358 -11.26 8.95 7.79
N ALA A 359 -11.39 7.69 8.13
CA ALA A 359 -10.33 6.72 7.98
C ALA A 359 -10.10 6.44 6.48
N PRO A 360 -8.94 6.81 5.91
CA PRO A 360 -8.54 6.23 4.64
C PRO A 360 -8.46 4.73 4.87
N LEU A 361 -9.26 3.95 4.14
CA LEU A 361 -9.08 2.50 4.15
C LEU A 361 -7.64 2.24 3.74
N PRO A 362 -6.83 1.54 4.55
CA PRO A 362 -5.59 1.01 4.04
C PRO A 362 -5.97 0.16 2.82
N THR A 363 -5.16 0.16 1.79
CA THR A 363 -5.32 -0.67 0.58
C THR A 363 -5.30 -2.18 0.88
N LEU A 364 -5.37 -2.52 2.15
CA LEU A 364 -5.31 -3.88 2.67
C LEU A 364 -6.71 -4.31 3.07
N ALA A 365 -7.15 -5.40 2.45
CA ALA A 365 -8.38 -6.06 2.81
C ALA A 365 -8.37 -6.40 4.31
N ILE A 366 -9.43 -6.02 5.03
CA ILE A 366 -9.60 -6.39 6.44
C ILE A 366 -10.20 -7.79 6.47
N GLU A 367 -9.43 -8.81 6.80
CA GLU A 367 -9.93 -10.15 7.06
C GLU A 367 -10.15 -10.33 8.56
N ASN A 368 -11.39 -10.58 9.00
CA ASN A 368 -11.78 -11.02 10.35
C ASN A 368 -11.84 -10.00 11.50
N LEU A 369 -13.02 -9.41 11.72
CA LEU A 369 -13.39 -8.89 13.04
C LEU A 369 -13.78 -10.06 13.97
N ALA A 370 -12.96 -10.38 14.95
CA ALA A 370 -13.40 -11.25 16.01
C ALA A 370 -14.69 -10.66 16.61
N PRO A 371 -15.76 -11.45 16.71
CA PRO A 371 -16.98 -10.95 17.35
C PRO A 371 -16.62 -10.47 18.74
N ALA A 372 -17.10 -9.28 19.11
CA ALA A 372 -16.98 -8.83 20.50
C ALA A 372 -17.54 -9.93 21.40
N PRO A 373 -16.91 -10.19 22.58
CA PRO A 373 -17.43 -11.17 23.52
C PRO A 373 -18.91 -10.86 23.74
N GLN A 374 -19.76 -11.81 23.36
CA GLN A 374 -21.22 -11.66 23.44
C GLN A 374 -21.59 -11.50 24.91
N THR A 375 -21.85 -10.26 25.34
CA THR A 375 -22.69 -10.04 26.51
C THR A 375 -24.07 -10.61 26.17
N SER A 376 -24.46 -11.63 26.90
CA SER A 376 -25.64 -12.46 26.71
C SER A 376 -26.90 -11.64 26.46
N ALA A 377 -27.37 -11.54 25.22
CA ALA A 377 -28.73 -11.25 24.77
C ALA A 377 -28.86 -11.06 23.25
N ALA A 378 -27.91 -11.61 22.43
CA ALA A 378 -28.15 -11.64 20.99
C ALA A 378 -29.01 -12.86 20.62
N PRO A 379 -29.96 -12.73 19.68
CA PRO A 379 -30.70 -13.88 19.18
C PRO A 379 -29.72 -14.92 18.64
N SER A 380 -29.93 -16.18 18.99
CA SER A 380 -29.13 -17.31 18.52
C SER A 380 -29.03 -17.25 17.00
N PRO A 381 -27.83 -17.45 16.43
CA PRO A 381 -27.68 -17.48 14.99
C PRO A 381 -28.58 -18.55 14.38
N THR A 382 -29.28 -18.19 13.31
CA THR A 382 -30.14 -19.14 12.59
C THR A 382 -29.25 -20.16 11.88
N PRO A 383 -29.37 -21.46 12.16
CA PRO A 383 -28.59 -22.48 11.45
C PRO A 383 -28.97 -22.49 9.97
N LEU A 384 -27.96 -22.49 9.11
CA LEU A 384 -28.13 -22.60 7.67
C LEU A 384 -28.48 -24.05 7.32
N ARG A 385 -29.70 -24.26 6.84
CA ARG A 385 -30.16 -25.59 6.40
C ARG A 385 -29.68 -25.83 4.96
N ALA A 386 -28.89 -26.88 4.78
CA ALA A 386 -28.53 -27.32 3.43
C ALA A 386 -29.81 -27.72 2.67
N SER A 387 -30.04 -27.13 1.51
CA SER A 387 -31.10 -27.61 0.61
C SER A 387 -30.73 -29.01 0.10
N PRO A 388 -31.64 -29.99 0.15
CA PRO A 388 -31.35 -31.31 -0.38
C PRO A 388 -31.03 -31.21 -1.86
N ALA A 389 -29.95 -31.88 -2.28
CA ALA A 389 -29.59 -31.99 -3.69
C ALA A 389 -30.76 -32.56 -4.48
N THR A 390 -31.22 -31.88 -5.51
CA THR A 390 -32.22 -32.35 -6.41
C THR A 390 -31.64 -33.57 -7.13
N PRO A 391 -32.27 -34.75 -7.09
CA PRO A 391 -31.77 -35.91 -7.85
C PRO A 391 -31.83 -35.59 -9.33
N GLY A 392 -30.70 -35.66 -10.01
CA GLY A 392 -30.61 -35.46 -11.45
C GLY A 392 -31.51 -36.44 -12.17
N SER A 393 -32.42 -35.92 -12.99
CA SER A 393 -33.14 -36.69 -14.01
C SER A 393 -32.13 -37.05 -15.11
N HIS A 394 -31.98 -38.32 -15.33
CA HIS A 394 -31.30 -38.92 -16.51
C HIS A 394 -31.91 -38.47 -17.81
#